data_aa3626f6aa7704687a2d84bb327fbd83
#
_entry.id   aa3626f6aa7704687a2d84bb327fbd83
#
_cell.length_a   1.000
_cell.length_b   1.000
_cell.length_c   1.000
_cell.angle_alpha   90.00
_cell.angle_beta   90.00
_cell.angle_gamma   90.00
#
_symmetry.space_group_name_H-M   'P 1'
#
loop_
_entity.id
_entity.type
_entity.pdbx_description
1 polymer ?
#
loop_
_entity_poly.entity_id
_entity_poly.type
_entity_poly.pdbx_seq_one_letter_code
_entity_poly.pdbx_strand_id
1 'polypeptide(L)'
;MLFVKKILRLIPSIVLVCSLLPAKSQINSPFSRYGLGNEVFNSQNATSQALGGFTAAYTSSMNGSFGQSLNFNNPASYASLYMTTFDLGMNLTSNILRSQSPVSKFNSNYFVPNYLAVGLPIDKKRKIGMAFGLRPITQINYSIDELKTLSAGDSLFNNYIGQGGLNQAFFGAAKSWKRFSVGFNTGYNFGKKKINNIKSFVYNTDSTNYYQSIASTNTLFGGFFMQLGVLGDVTLKTVQHKAATDKTEYTLSYGGTATLKQSLSGKQDVLRSTGSYTTGTETNLDTVSLVSNTAG
;
A
#
# COMPACT_ATOMS: atom_id res chain seq x y z
N MET A 1 1.08 4.53 36.41
CA MET A 1 0.06 3.45 36.37
C MET A 1 -1.34 3.93 35.89
N LEU A 2 -1.80 5.11 36.32
CA LEU A 2 -3.10 5.67 35.88
C LEU A 2 -3.20 6.03 34.38
N PHE A 3 -2.10 6.46 33.77
CA PHE A 3 -2.07 6.86 32.35
C PHE A 3 -2.27 5.68 31.39
N VAL A 4 -1.66 4.53 31.70
CA VAL A 4 -1.79 3.29 30.93
C VAL A 4 -3.23 2.75 30.96
N LYS A 5 -3.90 2.82 32.12
CA LYS A 5 -5.31 2.40 32.26
C LYS A 5 -6.28 3.30 31.47
N LYS A 6 -6.00 4.60 31.31
CA LYS A 6 -6.81 5.51 30.49
C LYS A 6 -6.63 5.22 28.99
N ILE A 7 -5.40 4.92 28.53
CA ILE A 7 -5.13 4.55 27.14
C ILE A 7 -5.80 3.22 26.80
N LEU A 8 -5.73 2.23 27.70
CA LEU A 8 -6.35 0.92 27.47
C LEU A 8 -7.88 0.98 27.33
N ARG A 9 -8.54 1.97 27.94
CA ARG A 9 -9.99 2.20 27.81
C ARG A 9 -10.37 2.95 26.52
N LEU A 10 -9.44 3.68 25.90
CA LEU A 10 -9.67 4.39 24.65
C LEU A 10 -9.55 3.47 23.42
N ILE A 11 -8.78 2.39 23.50
CA ILE A 11 -8.57 1.44 22.40
C ILE A 11 -9.89 0.83 21.91
N PRO A 12 -10.78 0.28 22.75
CA PRO A 12 -12.03 -0.30 22.26
C PRO A 12 -12.97 0.74 21.63
N SER A 13 -12.95 1.99 22.10
CA SER A 13 -13.76 3.06 21.50
C SER A 13 -13.25 3.46 20.12
N ILE A 14 -11.94 3.48 19.91
CA ILE A 14 -11.33 3.75 18.59
C ILE A 14 -11.62 2.59 17.63
N VAL A 15 -11.51 1.35 18.07
CA VAL A 15 -11.82 0.17 17.27
C VAL A 15 -13.30 0.16 16.87
N LEU A 16 -14.20 0.53 17.79
CA LEU A 16 -15.64 0.62 17.51
C LEU A 16 -15.97 1.71 16.48
N VAL A 17 -15.31 2.87 16.56
CA VAL A 17 -15.49 3.95 15.58
C VAL A 17 -14.96 3.55 14.20
N CYS A 18 -13.82 2.86 14.13
CA CYS A 18 -13.28 2.36 12.86
C CYS A 18 -14.15 1.28 12.21
N SER A 19 -14.89 0.48 13.00
CA SER A 19 -15.79 -0.56 12.47
C SER A 19 -17.10 -0.01 11.88
N LEU A 20 -17.48 1.23 12.22
CA LEU A 20 -18.70 1.88 11.73
C LEU A 20 -18.52 2.64 10.41
N LEU A 21 -17.30 2.77 9.92
CA LEU A 21 -17.04 3.42 8.64
C LEU A 21 -17.24 2.40 7.51
N PRO A 22 -18.26 2.56 6.63
CA PRO A 22 -18.39 1.73 5.45
C PRO A 22 -17.21 2.04 4.51
N ALA A 23 -16.19 1.21 4.55
CA ALA A 23 -15.05 1.32 3.65
C ALA A 23 -15.43 0.88 2.23
N LYS A 24 -16.16 1.73 1.51
CA LYS A 24 -16.34 1.60 0.06
C LYS A 24 -15.11 2.20 -0.62
N SER A 25 -14.03 1.44 -0.63
CA SER A 25 -12.81 1.81 -1.33
C SER A 25 -12.82 1.17 -2.72
N GLN A 26 -13.12 1.95 -3.74
CA GLN A 26 -12.97 1.53 -5.13
C GLN A 26 -11.99 2.45 -5.84
N ILE A 27 -10.78 1.96 -6.06
CA ILE A 27 -9.87 2.54 -7.05
C ILE A 27 -10.24 1.89 -8.37
N ASN A 28 -11.08 2.55 -9.15
CA ASN A 28 -11.46 2.05 -10.48
C ASN A 28 -10.30 2.22 -11.46
N SER A 29 -9.32 1.35 -11.39
CA SER A 29 -8.25 1.26 -12.38
C SER A 29 -8.22 -0.14 -12.98
N PRO A 30 -8.73 -0.34 -14.21
CA PRO A 30 -8.68 -1.64 -14.88
C PRO A 30 -7.24 -2.09 -15.14
N PHE A 31 -6.30 -1.16 -15.22
CA PHE A 31 -4.88 -1.44 -15.42
C PHE A 31 -4.24 -2.15 -14.20
N SER A 32 -4.84 -2.05 -13.00
CA SER A 32 -4.38 -2.79 -11.83
C SER A 32 -4.52 -4.31 -11.96
N ARG A 33 -5.21 -4.80 -13.00
CA ARG A 33 -5.30 -6.22 -13.34
C ARG A 33 -3.95 -6.83 -13.69
N TYR A 34 -3.05 -6.04 -14.30
CA TYR A 34 -1.76 -6.52 -14.79
C TYR A 34 -0.71 -6.56 -13.68
N GLY A 35 0.19 -7.52 -13.75
CA GLY A 35 1.27 -7.71 -12.78
C GLY A 35 0.74 -7.91 -11.36
N LEU A 36 1.39 -7.24 -10.42
CA LEU A 36 1.07 -7.25 -8.98
C LEU A 36 0.08 -6.16 -8.55
N GLY A 37 -0.45 -5.38 -9.49
CA GLY A 37 -1.32 -4.25 -9.25
C GLY A 37 -0.64 -2.90 -9.47
N ASN A 38 -1.38 -1.83 -9.20
CA ASN A 38 -0.84 -0.48 -9.27
C ASN A 38 0.04 -0.20 -8.05
N GLU A 39 1.19 0.39 -8.27
CA GLU A 39 2.06 0.85 -7.20
C GLU A 39 1.34 1.92 -6.36
N VAL A 40 1.47 1.81 -5.05
CA VAL A 40 0.95 2.80 -4.13
C VAL A 40 1.96 3.94 -4.04
N PHE A 41 1.76 4.98 -4.85
CA PHE A 41 2.62 6.16 -4.89
C PHE A 41 2.84 6.82 -3.52
N ASN A 42 1.88 6.66 -2.64
CA ASN A 42 1.88 7.25 -1.31
C ASN A 42 2.43 6.30 -0.23
N SER A 43 3.26 5.32 -0.60
CA SER A 43 3.94 4.45 0.37
C SER A 43 5.05 5.15 1.17
N GLN A 44 5.23 6.45 0.95
CA GLN A 44 6.14 7.31 1.68
C GLN A 44 5.45 7.92 2.90
N ASN A 45 6.22 8.37 3.87
CA ASN A 45 5.65 9.12 4.99
C ASN A 45 5.08 10.47 4.54
N ALA A 46 4.12 11.01 5.30
CA ALA A 46 3.43 12.26 4.95
C ALA A 46 4.39 13.45 4.78
N THR A 47 5.46 13.51 5.57
CA THR A 47 6.47 14.56 5.47
C THR A 47 7.27 14.48 4.16
N SER A 48 7.68 13.27 3.75
CA SER A 48 8.37 13.09 2.46
C SER A 48 7.46 13.45 1.29
N GLN A 49 6.16 13.13 1.37
CA GLN A 49 5.19 13.52 0.35
C GLN A 49 5.04 15.03 0.26
N ALA A 50 4.97 15.72 1.39
CA ALA A 50 4.91 17.20 1.44
C ALA A 50 6.16 17.85 0.83
N LEU A 51 7.31 17.17 0.87
CA LEU A 51 8.57 17.57 0.25
C LEU A 51 8.73 17.08 -1.19
N GLY A 52 7.64 16.71 -1.86
CA GLY A 52 7.67 16.23 -3.26
C GLY A 52 8.25 14.84 -3.44
N GLY A 53 8.21 13.99 -2.42
CA GLY A 53 8.72 12.61 -2.49
C GLY A 53 10.21 12.48 -2.18
N PHE A 54 10.83 13.52 -1.64
CA PHE A 54 12.24 13.49 -1.26
C PHE A 54 12.49 12.54 -0.09
N THR A 55 13.18 11.43 -0.34
CA THR A 55 13.44 10.39 0.64
C THR A 55 14.91 10.01 0.77
N ALA A 56 15.70 10.13 -0.31
CA ALA A 56 17.05 9.58 -0.35
C ALA A 56 17.98 10.19 0.71
N ALA A 57 17.97 11.50 0.90
CA ALA A 57 18.80 12.19 1.89
C ALA A 57 18.00 12.80 3.05
N TYR A 58 16.68 12.49 3.14
CA TYR A 58 15.82 13.01 4.20
C TYR A 58 16.10 12.35 5.55
N THR A 59 16.28 13.16 6.59
CA THR A 59 16.40 12.72 7.98
C THR A 59 15.39 13.44 8.86
N SER A 60 15.02 12.83 9.97
CA SER A 60 14.13 13.43 10.96
C SER A 60 14.70 14.72 11.59
N SER A 61 16.01 14.89 11.59
CA SER A 61 16.67 16.10 12.09
C SER A 61 16.39 17.34 11.21
N MET A 62 15.96 17.15 9.97
CA MET A 62 15.59 18.25 9.07
C MET A 62 14.24 18.89 9.42
N ASN A 63 13.39 18.22 10.19
CA ASN A 63 12.06 18.73 10.55
C ASN A 63 12.08 19.84 11.61
N GLY A 64 13.21 20.09 12.27
CA GLY A 64 13.30 21.11 13.32
C GLY A 64 12.24 20.90 14.41
N SER A 65 11.39 21.90 14.61
CA SER A 65 10.33 21.91 15.63
C SER A 65 9.07 21.11 15.27
N PHE A 66 8.93 20.59 14.05
CA PHE A 66 7.72 19.93 13.58
C PHE A 66 7.60 18.45 13.97
N GLY A 67 8.52 17.95 14.78
CA GLY A 67 8.51 16.58 15.26
C GLY A 67 9.31 15.63 14.40
N GLN A 68 9.46 14.40 14.90
CA GLN A 68 10.21 13.34 14.26
C GLN A 68 9.29 12.48 13.40
N SER A 69 9.68 12.23 12.14
CA SER A 69 9.01 11.30 11.23
C SER A 69 9.97 10.20 10.80
N LEU A 70 9.42 9.05 10.39
CA LEU A 70 10.19 7.90 9.96
C LEU A 70 10.37 7.90 8.44
N ASN A 71 11.61 7.87 7.98
CA ASN A 71 11.91 7.65 6.57
C ASN A 71 12.27 6.18 6.33
N PHE A 72 11.27 5.34 6.16
CA PHE A 72 11.46 3.91 5.89
C PHE A 72 11.92 3.60 4.45
N ASN A 73 11.97 4.60 3.58
CA ASN A 73 12.50 4.44 2.22
C ASN A 73 14.04 4.53 2.17
N ASN A 74 14.67 5.21 3.14
CA ASN A 74 16.11 5.11 3.35
C ASN A 74 16.42 4.64 4.78
N PRO A 75 16.77 3.37 4.98
CA PRO A 75 17.01 2.84 6.31
C PRO A 75 18.16 3.51 7.06
N ALA A 76 19.13 4.14 6.37
CA ALA A 76 20.21 4.86 7.02
C ALA A 76 19.73 6.03 7.89
N SER A 77 18.51 6.55 7.65
CA SER A 77 17.89 7.63 8.42
C SER A 77 17.56 7.23 9.86
N TYR A 78 17.41 5.93 10.16
CA TYR A 78 17.07 5.48 11.51
C TYR A 78 18.14 5.83 12.55
N ALA A 79 19.39 5.97 12.11
CA ALA A 79 20.50 6.39 12.97
C ALA A 79 20.33 7.84 13.52
N SER A 80 19.47 8.64 12.91
CA SER A 80 19.16 10.02 13.34
C SER A 80 17.99 10.11 14.30
N LEU A 81 17.37 8.99 14.66
CA LEU A 81 16.26 8.97 15.60
C LEU A 81 16.71 9.38 17.00
N TYR A 82 16.00 10.31 17.61
CA TYR A 82 16.30 10.79 18.98
C TYR A 82 15.20 10.45 19.99
N MET A 83 13.99 10.09 19.54
CA MET A 83 12.89 9.63 20.39
C MET A 83 12.19 8.44 19.74
N THR A 84 11.48 7.66 20.56
CA THR A 84 10.57 6.62 20.07
C THR A 84 9.43 7.30 19.30
N THR A 85 9.23 6.87 18.07
CA THR A 85 8.28 7.46 17.14
C THR A 85 7.29 6.42 16.68
N PHE A 86 6.00 6.73 16.83
CA PHE A 86 4.91 5.99 16.20
C PHE A 86 4.43 6.84 15.02
N ASP A 87 4.52 6.30 13.84
CA ASP A 87 4.16 6.99 12.60
C ASP A 87 3.07 6.19 11.87
N LEU A 88 1.91 6.80 11.72
CA LEU A 88 0.74 6.23 11.05
C LEU A 88 0.34 7.16 9.92
N GLY A 89 0.37 6.66 8.71
CA GLY A 89 -0.09 7.37 7.53
C GLY A 89 -1.47 6.90 7.08
N MET A 90 -2.29 7.85 6.69
CA MET A 90 -3.61 7.63 6.10
C MET A 90 -3.75 8.47 4.84
N ASN A 91 -4.37 7.90 3.81
CA ASN A 91 -4.58 8.58 2.54
C ASN A 91 -6.07 8.69 2.23
N LEU A 92 -6.50 9.89 1.91
CA LEU A 92 -7.84 10.18 1.40
C LEU A 92 -7.71 10.60 -0.06
N THR A 93 -8.28 9.83 -0.96
CA THR A 93 -8.27 10.13 -2.38
C THR A 93 -9.69 10.37 -2.88
N SER A 94 -9.87 11.45 -3.61
CA SER A 94 -11.14 11.81 -4.25
C SER A 94 -10.92 11.86 -5.76
N ASN A 95 -11.62 11.02 -6.49
CA ASN A 95 -11.55 10.95 -7.95
C ASN A 95 -12.91 11.28 -8.56
N ILE A 96 -12.88 12.06 -9.63
CA ILE A 96 -14.05 12.35 -10.47
C ILE A 96 -13.86 11.63 -11.80
N LEU A 97 -14.63 10.56 -11.98
CA LEU A 97 -14.66 9.81 -13.23
C LEU A 97 -15.75 10.39 -14.14
N ARG A 98 -15.39 10.63 -15.41
CA ARG A 98 -16.33 11.14 -16.41
C ARG A 98 -16.32 10.21 -17.62
N SER A 99 -17.52 9.83 -18.07
CA SER A 99 -17.72 9.13 -19.34
C SER A 99 -18.33 10.10 -20.35
N GLN A 100 -17.95 9.95 -21.63
CA GLN A 100 -18.48 10.76 -22.72
C GLN A 100 -19.65 10.08 -23.44
N SER A 101 -19.72 8.74 -23.38
CA SER A 101 -20.81 8.01 -24.03
C SER A 101 -21.16 6.75 -23.22
N PRO A 102 -22.30 6.73 -22.51
CA PRO A 102 -23.19 7.85 -22.19
C PRO A 102 -22.51 8.89 -21.30
N VAL A 103 -22.97 10.13 -21.37
CA VAL A 103 -22.45 11.21 -20.52
C VAL A 103 -22.81 10.91 -19.07
N SER A 104 -21.82 10.59 -18.26
CA SER A 104 -22.00 10.32 -16.85
C SER A 104 -20.83 10.83 -16.02
N LYS A 105 -21.10 11.15 -14.75
CA LYS A 105 -20.12 11.60 -13.78
C LYS A 105 -20.24 10.77 -12.52
N PHE A 106 -19.17 10.17 -12.09
CA PHE A 106 -19.11 9.38 -10.88
C PHE A 106 -18.01 9.92 -9.95
N ASN A 107 -18.35 10.15 -8.69
CA ASN A 107 -17.42 10.56 -7.66
C ASN A 107 -17.01 9.34 -6.83
N SER A 108 -15.72 9.06 -6.78
CA SER A 108 -15.15 7.96 -6.00
C SER A 108 -14.24 8.53 -4.92
N ASN A 109 -14.66 8.40 -3.67
CA ASN A 109 -13.87 8.79 -2.50
C ASN A 109 -13.45 7.51 -1.77
N TYR A 110 -12.17 7.39 -1.46
CA TYR A 110 -11.69 6.26 -0.68
C TYR A 110 -10.65 6.69 0.34
N PHE A 111 -10.71 6.01 1.47
CA PHE A 111 -9.80 6.17 2.59
C PHE A 111 -9.02 4.88 2.79
N VAL A 112 -7.70 4.97 2.81
CA VAL A 112 -6.82 3.81 2.94
C VAL A 112 -5.74 4.09 3.98
N PRO A 113 -5.52 3.17 4.95
CA PRO A 113 -4.32 3.19 5.77
C PRO A 113 -3.10 3.01 4.85
N ASN A 114 -2.14 3.93 4.96
CA ASN A 114 -0.99 3.94 4.06
C ASN A 114 0.21 3.22 4.65
N TYR A 115 0.47 3.40 5.94
CA TYR A 115 1.52 2.68 6.65
C TYR A 115 1.33 2.79 8.16
N LEU A 116 1.94 1.85 8.85
CA LEU A 116 2.14 1.89 10.29
C LEU A 116 3.62 1.56 10.55
N ALA A 117 4.33 2.45 11.20
CA ALA A 117 5.74 2.24 11.49
C ALA A 117 6.10 2.74 12.89
N VAL A 118 7.07 2.06 13.49
CA VAL A 118 7.61 2.39 14.82
C VAL A 118 9.12 2.51 14.70
N GLY A 119 9.66 3.62 15.15
CA GLY A 119 11.08 3.89 15.22
C GLY A 119 11.57 3.96 16.65
N LEU A 120 12.72 3.34 16.91
CA LEU A 120 13.32 3.24 18.23
C LEU A 120 14.79 3.70 18.18
N PRO A 121 15.19 4.73 18.94
CA PRO A 121 16.59 5.02 19.18
C PRO A 121 17.15 4.03 20.21
N ILE A 122 17.95 3.07 19.76
CA ILE A 122 18.49 2.02 20.64
C ILE A 122 19.66 2.56 21.47
N ASP A 123 20.58 3.25 20.83
CA ASP A 123 21.71 3.89 21.52
C ASP A 123 21.98 5.28 20.92
N LYS A 124 21.57 6.30 21.66
CA LYS A 124 21.75 7.70 21.23
C LYS A 124 23.22 8.13 21.18
N LYS A 125 24.06 7.57 22.05
CA LYS A 125 25.51 7.89 22.09
C LYS A 125 26.22 7.30 20.88
N ARG A 126 25.91 6.06 20.54
CA ARG A 126 26.47 5.35 19.36
C ARG A 126 25.70 5.61 18.08
N LYS A 127 24.61 6.40 18.14
CA LYS A 127 23.73 6.71 17.01
C LYS A 127 23.25 5.44 16.31
N ILE A 128 22.66 4.53 17.09
CA ILE A 128 22.04 3.29 16.59
C ILE A 128 20.53 3.43 16.72
N GLY A 129 19.83 3.27 15.63
CA GLY A 129 18.38 3.26 15.57
C GLY A 129 17.83 2.06 14.82
N MET A 130 16.61 1.72 15.13
CA MET A 130 15.86 0.62 14.51
C MET A 130 14.46 1.11 14.15
N ALA A 131 13.87 0.49 13.14
CA ALA A 131 12.47 0.69 12.81
C ALA A 131 11.84 -0.60 12.32
N PHE A 132 10.53 -0.73 12.53
CA PHE A 132 9.73 -1.80 11.97
C PHE A 132 8.34 -1.27 11.63
N GLY A 133 7.69 -1.94 10.69
CA GLY A 133 6.39 -1.47 10.26
C GLY A 133 5.75 -2.33 9.18
N LEU A 134 4.58 -1.87 8.77
CA LEU A 134 3.76 -2.47 7.73
C LEU A 134 3.35 -1.38 6.74
N ARG A 135 3.48 -1.67 5.43
CA ARG A 135 3.04 -0.75 4.37
C ARG A 135 2.52 -1.51 3.15
N PRO A 136 1.53 -0.99 2.44
CA PRO A 136 1.17 -1.49 1.12
C PRO A 136 2.22 -1.08 0.09
N ILE A 137 2.53 -1.99 -0.83
CA ILE A 137 3.42 -1.73 -1.98
C ILE A 137 2.57 -1.54 -3.24
N THR A 138 1.61 -2.45 -3.46
CA THR A 138 0.69 -2.34 -4.59
C THR A 138 -0.74 -2.56 -4.15
N GLN A 139 -1.67 -2.09 -4.97
CA GLN A 139 -3.10 -2.25 -4.73
C GLN A 139 -3.83 -2.61 -6.01
N ILE A 140 -4.79 -3.52 -5.87
CA ILE A 140 -5.73 -3.91 -6.92
C ILE A 140 -7.13 -3.67 -6.37
N ASN A 141 -7.89 -2.80 -7.02
CA ASN A 141 -9.28 -2.58 -6.65
C ASN A 141 -10.03 -1.97 -7.84
N TYR A 142 -10.81 -2.78 -8.53
CA TYR A 142 -11.71 -2.33 -9.58
C TYR A 142 -12.96 -3.19 -9.65
N SER A 143 -14.05 -2.57 -10.05
CA SER A 143 -15.30 -3.22 -10.43
C SER A 143 -15.82 -2.52 -11.66
N ILE A 144 -15.93 -3.26 -12.77
CA ILE A 144 -16.33 -2.73 -14.06
C ILE A 144 -17.49 -3.57 -14.57
N ASP A 145 -18.57 -2.89 -14.86
CA ASP A 145 -19.76 -3.47 -15.44
C ASP A 145 -19.84 -3.05 -16.91
N GLU A 146 -20.00 -4.02 -17.80
CA GLU A 146 -20.15 -3.83 -19.22
C GLU A 146 -21.43 -4.52 -19.68
N LEU A 147 -22.33 -3.76 -20.30
CA LEU A 147 -23.49 -4.30 -20.98
C LEU A 147 -23.25 -4.27 -22.49
N LYS A 148 -23.22 -5.45 -23.11
CA LYS A 148 -23.04 -5.61 -24.55
C LYS A 148 -24.31 -6.16 -25.17
N THR A 149 -24.93 -5.39 -26.08
CA THR A 149 -26.08 -5.84 -26.84
C THR A 149 -25.62 -6.74 -27.99
N LEU A 150 -26.25 -7.90 -28.13
CA LEU A 150 -26.01 -8.88 -29.20
C LEU A 150 -27.02 -8.66 -30.35
N SER A 151 -26.67 -9.13 -31.53
CA SER A 151 -27.46 -8.90 -32.77
C SER A 151 -28.89 -9.47 -32.74
N ALA A 152 -29.21 -10.34 -31.78
CA ALA A 152 -30.53 -10.98 -31.63
C ALA A 152 -31.45 -10.29 -30.61
N GLY A 153 -31.09 -9.10 -30.10
CA GLY A 153 -31.85 -8.41 -29.07
C GLY A 153 -31.49 -8.83 -27.63
N ASP A 154 -30.68 -9.86 -27.48
CA ASP A 154 -30.14 -10.29 -26.20
C ASP A 154 -29.01 -9.36 -25.74
N SER A 155 -28.82 -9.27 -24.43
CA SER A 155 -27.74 -8.50 -23.86
C SER A 155 -26.87 -9.39 -22.98
N LEU A 156 -25.56 -9.19 -23.08
CA LEU A 156 -24.57 -9.84 -22.26
C LEU A 156 -24.06 -8.86 -21.22
N PHE A 157 -24.23 -9.20 -19.96
CA PHE A 157 -23.68 -8.46 -18.82
C PHE A 157 -22.36 -9.11 -18.38
N ASN A 158 -21.29 -8.34 -18.49
CA ASN A 158 -19.96 -8.72 -17.99
C ASN A 158 -19.64 -7.89 -16.76
N ASN A 159 -19.29 -8.57 -15.68
CA ASN A 159 -18.80 -7.93 -14.45
C ASN A 159 -17.36 -8.38 -14.20
N TYR A 160 -16.46 -7.41 -14.15
CA TYR A 160 -15.02 -7.62 -13.92
C TYR A 160 -14.64 -7.05 -12.57
N ILE A 161 -14.26 -7.91 -11.63
CA ILE A 161 -13.89 -7.52 -10.28
C ILE A 161 -12.44 -7.93 -10.02
N GLY A 162 -11.61 -6.98 -9.60
CA GLY A 162 -10.26 -7.26 -9.16
C GLY A 162 -10.02 -6.67 -7.78
N GLN A 163 -9.45 -7.48 -6.88
CA GLN A 163 -9.17 -7.09 -5.50
C GLN A 163 -7.83 -7.67 -5.04
N GLY A 164 -7.13 -6.92 -4.20
CA GLY A 164 -5.91 -7.38 -3.57
C GLY A 164 -4.78 -6.38 -3.62
N GLY A 165 -3.56 -6.89 -3.66
CA GLY A 165 -2.32 -6.13 -3.66
C GLY A 165 -1.24 -6.80 -2.84
N LEU A 166 -0.08 -6.17 -2.80
CA LEU A 166 1.11 -6.61 -2.08
C LEU A 166 1.36 -5.68 -0.91
N ASN A 167 1.54 -6.26 0.28
CA ASN A 167 1.94 -5.57 1.49
C ASN A 167 3.34 -5.99 1.89
N GLN A 168 4.03 -5.14 2.61
CA GLN A 168 5.37 -5.37 3.10
C GLN A 168 5.43 -5.16 4.61
N ALA A 169 5.82 -6.21 5.33
CA ALA A 169 6.25 -6.09 6.73
C ALA A 169 7.77 -5.93 6.73
N PHE A 170 8.27 -4.87 7.35
CA PHE A 170 9.70 -4.58 7.36
C PHE A 170 10.25 -4.39 8.76
N PHE A 171 11.51 -4.71 8.90
CA PHE A 171 12.36 -4.43 10.05
C PHE A 171 13.68 -3.90 9.53
N GLY A 172 14.20 -2.86 10.16
CA GLY A 172 15.46 -2.28 9.77
C GLY A 172 16.26 -1.72 10.94
N ALA A 173 17.54 -1.58 10.70
CA ALA A 173 18.48 -0.98 11.64
C ALA A 173 19.49 -0.11 10.90
N ALA A 174 20.00 0.89 11.61
CA ALA A 174 21.02 1.78 11.11
C ALA A 174 22.00 2.20 12.18
N LYS A 175 23.19 2.55 11.73
CA LYS A 175 24.25 3.12 12.54
C LYS A 175 24.89 4.30 11.83
N SER A 176 25.20 5.34 12.59
CA SER A 176 25.93 6.50 12.09
C SER A 176 27.34 6.54 12.68
N TRP A 177 28.30 6.92 11.83
CA TRP A 177 29.68 7.24 12.20
C TRP A 177 29.96 8.69 11.80
N LYS A 178 30.09 9.57 12.81
CA LYS A 178 30.27 11.01 12.59
C LYS A 178 29.19 11.60 11.67
N ARG A 179 29.47 11.73 10.37
CA ARG A 179 28.60 12.33 9.35
C ARG A 179 28.13 11.35 8.28
N PHE A 180 28.41 10.08 8.47
CA PHE A 180 28.02 9.02 7.54
C PHE A 180 27.18 7.96 8.25
N SER A 181 26.09 7.55 7.66
CA SER A 181 25.18 6.54 8.20
C SER A 181 24.96 5.44 7.18
N VAL A 182 24.86 4.22 7.67
CA VAL A 182 24.47 3.04 6.88
C VAL A 182 23.32 2.35 7.58
N GLY A 183 22.38 1.84 6.80
CA GLY A 183 21.27 1.09 7.33
C GLY A 183 20.82 0.01 6.36
N PHE A 184 20.01 -0.89 6.88
CA PHE A 184 19.35 -1.91 6.08
C PHE A 184 17.91 -2.09 6.52
N ASN A 185 17.06 -2.47 5.60
CA ASN A 185 15.73 -3.00 5.84
C ASN A 185 15.69 -4.43 5.32
N THR A 186 15.04 -5.30 6.05
CA THR A 186 14.66 -6.64 5.60
C THR A 186 13.25 -6.94 6.03
N GLY A 187 12.62 -7.93 5.44
CA GLY A 187 11.28 -8.34 5.83
C GLY A 187 10.62 -9.23 4.79
N TYR A 188 9.30 -9.22 4.82
CA TYR A 188 8.51 -10.12 4.01
C TYR A 188 7.42 -9.38 3.25
N ASN A 189 7.38 -9.60 1.95
CA ASN A 189 6.31 -9.17 1.08
C ASN A 189 5.26 -10.26 1.04
N PHE A 190 3.99 -9.91 1.24
CA PHE A 190 2.87 -10.84 1.22
C PHE A 190 1.63 -10.18 0.64
N GLY A 191 0.83 -10.97 -0.04
CA GLY A 191 -0.39 -10.44 -0.63
C GLY A 191 -1.20 -11.46 -1.38
N LYS A 192 -2.34 -11.01 -1.87
CA LYS A 192 -3.22 -11.81 -2.71
C LYS A 192 -3.76 -10.97 -3.86
N LYS A 193 -4.03 -11.64 -4.97
CA LYS A 193 -4.71 -11.08 -6.14
C LYS A 193 -5.90 -11.97 -6.46
N LYS A 194 -7.11 -11.42 -6.39
CA LYS A 194 -8.34 -12.10 -6.76
C LYS A 194 -8.95 -11.38 -7.95
N ILE A 195 -9.14 -12.11 -9.04
CA ILE A 195 -9.78 -11.60 -10.26
C ILE A 195 -10.99 -12.48 -10.53
N ASN A 196 -12.15 -11.87 -10.58
CA ASN A 196 -13.40 -12.51 -10.94
C ASN A 196 -13.93 -11.88 -12.22
N ASN A 197 -14.29 -12.73 -13.17
CA ASN A 197 -15.02 -12.35 -14.37
C ASN A 197 -16.34 -13.13 -14.36
N ILE A 198 -17.44 -12.41 -14.31
CA ILE A 198 -18.77 -12.99 -14.29
C ILE A 198 -19.45 -12.57 -15.59
N LYS A 199 -20.00 -13.54 -16.33
CA LYS A 199 -20.77 -13.31 -17.54
C LYS A 199 -22.17 -13.83 -17.37
N SER A 200 -23.15 -12.98 -17.54
CA SER A 200 -24.57 -13.31 -17.44
C SER A 200 -25.31 -12.81 -18.65
N PHE A 201 -26.22 -13.60 -19.17
CA PHE A 201 -27.12 -13.14 -20.22
C PHE A 201 -28.33 -12.45 -19.59
N VAL A 202 -28.70 -11.30 -20.14
CA VAL A 202 -29.88 -10.54 -19.76
C VAL A 202 -30.90 -10.69 -20.86
N TYR A 203 -32.05 -11.23 -20.52
CA TYR A 203 -33.11 -11.55 -21.50
C TYR A 203 -34.03 -10.40 -21.76
N ASN A 204 -34.52 -10.36 -22.96
CA ASN A 204 -35.63 -9.48 -23.32
C ASN A 204 -36.95 -10.21 -23.55
N THR A 205 -37.01 -11.50 -23.91
CA THR A 205 -38.30 -12.06 -24.37
C THR A 205 -38.51 -13.57 -24.28
N ASP A 206 -37.55 -14.43 -23.99
CA ASP A 206 -37.85 -15.87 -24.11
C ASP A 206 -37.21 -16.75 -23.04
N SER A 207 -37.91 -17.81 -22.71
CA SER A 207 -37.74 -18.74 -21.61
C SER A 207 -36.53 -19.67 -21.67
N THR A 208 -35.49 -19.33 -22.41
CA THR A 208 -34.25 -20.10 -22.44
C THR A 208 -33.34 -19.65 -21.28
N ASN A 209 -33.20 -20.50 -20.30
CA ASN A 209 -32.28 -20.27 -19.18
C ASN A 209 -30.84 -20.45 -19.64
N TYR A 210 -30.12 -19.34 -19.91
CA TYR A 210 -28.69 -19.40 -20.10
C TYR A 210 -27.99 -19.42 -18.76
N TYR A 211 -26.92 -20.15 -18.69
CA TYR A 211 -26.13 -20.29 -17.48
C TYR A 211 -25.13 -19.14 -17.34
N GLN A 212 -24.97 -18.70 -16.09
CA GLN A 212 -23.95 -17.74 -15.75
C GLN A 212 -22.56 -18.42 -15.77
N SER A 213 -21.56 -17.79 -16.39
CA SER A 213 -20.18 -18.25 -16.37
C SER A 213 -19.36 -17.42 -15.38
N ILE A 214 -18.70 -18.09 -14.46
CA ILE A 214 -17.85 -17.49 -13.45
C ILE A 214 -16.42 -17.96 -13.66
N ALA A 215 -15.51 -17.02 -13.83
CA ALA A 215 -14.08 -17.28 -13.92
C ALA A 215 -13.36 -16.55 -12.78
N SER A 216 -12.95 -17.29 -11.76
CA SER A 216 -12.22 -16.76 -10.60
C SER A 216 -10.75 -17.22 -10.65
N THR A 217 -9.86 -16.28 -10.45
CA THR A 217 -8.43 -16.55 -10.31
C THR A 217 -7.95 -15.91 -9.02
N ASN A 218 -7.41 -16.71 -8.12
CA ASN A 218 -6.87 -16.28 -6.84
C ASN A 218 -5.38 -16.63 -6.81
N THR A 219 -4.53 -15.62 -6.62
CA THR A 219 -3.08 -15.80 -6.55
C THR A 219 -2.58 -15.25 -5.22
N LEU A 220 -1.84 -16.06 -4.48
CA LEU A 220 -1.16 -15.68 -3.25
C LEU A 220 0.30 -15.43 -3.58
N PHE A 221 0.86 -14.36 -3.05
CA PHE A 221 2.26 -13.98 -3.23
C PHE A 221 2.97 -13.92 -1.90
N GLY A 222 4.23 -14.34 -1.89
CA GLY A 222 5.10 -14.20 -0.74
C GLY A 222 6.58 -14.19 -1.13
N GLY A 223 7.39 -13.40 -0.43
CA GLY A 223 8.83 -13.37 -0.69
C GLY A 223 9.57 -12.44 0.26
N PHE A 224 10.83 -12.75 0.50
CA PHE A 224 11.72 -11.91 1.29
C PHE A 224 12.22 -10.72 0.47
N PHE A 225 12.43 -9.60 1.14
CA PHE A 225 13.11 -8.45 0.54
C PHE A 225 14.25 -7.97 1.42
N MET A 226 15.21 -7.28 0.80
CA MET A 226 16.31 -6.61 1.46
C MET A 226 16.63 -5.32 0.73
N GLN A 227 16.82 -4.25 1.51
CA GLN A 227 17.17 -2.92 1.03
C GLN A 227 18.33 -2.37 1.86
N LEU A 228 19.28 -1.77 1.21
CA LEU A 228 20.40 -1.07 1.83
C LEU A 228 20.23 0.43 1.65
N GLY A 229 20.71 1.20 2.62
CA GLY A 229 20.67 2.65 2.58
C GLY A 229 21.98 3.26 3.07
N VAL A 230 22.34 4.36 2.46
CA VAL A 230 23.45 5.21 2.88
C VAL A 230 23.00 6.65 2.97
N LEU A 231 23.60 7.39 3.89
CA LEU A 231 23.29 8.79 4.11
C LEU A 231 24.53 9.50 4.67
N GLY A 232 24.81 10.69 4.18
CA GLY A 232 25.91 11.48 4.64
C GLY A 232 25.62 12.97 4.60
N ASP A 233 26.30 13.72 5.46
CA ASP A 233 26.17 15.17 5.60
C ASP A 233 27.55 15.84 5.48
N VAL A 234 27.63 16.90 4.70
CA VAL A 234 28.82 17.75 4.56
C VAL A 234 28.47 19.19 4.93
N THR A 235 29.14 19.74 5.94
CA THR A 235 28.98 21.16 6.26
C THR A 235 29.77 21.99 5.26
N LEU A 236 29.05 22.79 4.47
CA LEU A 236 29.63 23.65 3.44
C LEU A 236 30.18 24.95 4.03
N LYS A 237 29.42 25.56 4.96
CA LYS A 237 29.75 26.86 5.55
C LYS A 237 29.12 26.99 6.93
N THR A 238 29.85 27.55 7.86
CA THR A 238 29.35 27.97 9.16
C THR A 238 29.43 29.49 9.24
N VAL A 239 28.32 30.14 9.44
CA VAL A 239 28.26 31.61 9.63
C VAL A 239 27.97 31.87 11.10
N GLN A 240 28.87 32.59 11.76
CA GLN A 240 28.72 33.00 13.14
C GLN A 240 28.12 34.40 13.19
N HIS A 241 26.97 34.53 13.81
CA HIS A 241 26.35 35.83 14.02
C HIS A 241 26.96 36.54 15.23
N LYS A 242 26.73 37.88 15.35
CA LYS A 242 27.35 38.72 16.41
C LYS A 242 27.05 38.26 17.83
N ALA A 243 25.98 37.52 18.07
CA ALA A 243 25.72 36.87 19.35
C ALA A 243 26.41 35.50 19.39
N ALA A 244 27.27 35.29 20.38
CA ALA A 244 28.15 34.07 20.48
C ALA A 244 27.39 32.75 20.49
N THR A 245 26.08 32.76 20.63
CA THR A 245 25.20 31.57 20.71
C THR A 245 24.49 31.25 19.40
N ASP A 246 24.51 32.15 18.41
CA ASP A 246 23.76 32.02 17.15
C ASP A 246 24.72 31.64 15.99
N LYS A 247 24.72 30.36 15.63
CA LYS A 247 25.50 29.80 14.52
C LYS A 247 24.55 29.24 13.47
N THR A 248 24.67 29.70 12.25
CA THR A 248 23.98 29.11 11.10
C THR A 248 24.93 28.19 10.34
N GLU A 249 24.60 26.90 10.27
CA GLU A 249 25.37 25.90 9.51
C GLU A 249 24.63 25.56 8.21
N TYR A 250 25.33 25.73 7.09
CA TYR A 250 24.87 25.28 5.78
C TYR A 250 25.39 23.86 5.56
N THR A 251 24.50 22.89 5.54
CA THR A 251 24.84 21.47 5.39
C THR A 251 24.25 20.92 4.11
N LEU A 252 25.06 20.22 3.32
CA LEU A 252 24.62 19.45 2.17
C LEU A 252 24.45 18.00 2.60
N SER A 253 23.23 17.48 2.53
CA SER A 253 22.92 16.08 2.78
C SER A 253 22.84 15.32 1.47
N TYR A 254 23.43 14.13 1.42
CA TYR A 254 23.35 13.22 0.28
C TYR A 254 22.99 11.82 0.76
N GLY A 255 22.33 11.06 -0.09
CA GLY A 255 21.92 9.71 0.28
C GLY A 255 21.56 8.87 -0.93
N GLY A 256 21.55 7.58 -0.71
CA GLY A 256 21.17 6.60 -1.71
C GLY A 256 20.60 5.34 -1.10
N THR A 257 19.79 4.64 -1.88
CA THR A 257 19.23 3.35 -1.49
C THR A 257 19.40 2.35 -2.62
N ALA A 258 19.62 1.09 -2.25
CA ALA A 258 19.69 -0.02 -3.18
C ALA A 258 18.80 -1.15 -2.67
N THR A 259 17.87 -1.61 -3.50
CA THR A 259 17.03 -2.77 -3.21
C THR A 259 17.59 -3.97 -3.96
N LEU A 260 17.87 -5.04 -3.23
CA LEU A 260 18.39 -6.26 -3.84
C LEU A 260 17.27 -6.95 -4.64
N LYS A 261 17.69 -7.72 -5.65
CA LYS A 261 16.75 -8.52 -6.43
C LYS A 261 15.92 -9.41 -5.51
N GLN A 262 14.61 -9.39 -5.70
CA GLN A 262 13.64 -10.14 -4.92
C GLN A 262 12.98 -11.19 -5.80
N SER A 263 12.76 -12.37 -5.23
CA SER A 263 11.93 -13.41 -5.84
C SER A 263 10.63 -13.52 -5.05
N LEU A 264 9.52 -13.44 -5.75
CA LEU A 264 8.19 -13.64 -5.18
C LEU A 264 7.69 -15.02 -5.62
N SER A 265 7.46 -15.90 -4.65
CA SER A 265 6.75 -17.17 -4.90
C SER A 265 5.27 -16.90 -5.01
N GLY A 266 4.61 -17.55 -5.96
CA GLY A 266 3.17 -17.42 -6.18
C GLY A 266 2.48 -18.78 -6.20
N LYS A 267 1.33 -18.88 -5.53
CA LYS A 267 0.40 -20.00 -5.66
C LYS A 267 -0.88 -19.48 -6.28
N GLN A 268 -1.28 -20.08 -7.39
CA GLN A 268 -2.46 -19.68 -8.13
C GLN A 268 -3.50 -20.79 -8.14
N ASP A 269 -4.71 -20.43 -7.73
CA ASP A 269 -5.91 -21.26 -7.83
C ASP A 269 -6.84 -20.66 -8.89
N VAL A 270 -7.24 -21.47 -9.86
CA VAL A 270 -8.14 -21.05 -10.94
C VAL A 270 -9.41 -21.88 -10.85
N LEU A 271 -10.54 -21.17 -10.70
CA LEU A 271 -11.87 -21.76 -10.69
C LEU A 271 -12.62 -21.30 -11.94
N ARG A 272 -13.20 -22.26 -12.64
CA ARG A 272 -14.15 -22.03 -13.73
C ARG A 272 -15.43 -22.74 -13.38
N SER A 273 -16.53 -22.04 -13.29
CA SER A 273 -17.83 -22.65 -13.02
C SER A 273 -18.89 -22.09 -13.95
N THR A 274 -19.86 -22.95 -14.27
CA THR A 274 -21.07 -22.58 -14.98
C THR A 274 -22.24 -22.94 -14.07
N GLY A 275 -23.11 -21.99 -13.80
CA GLY A 275 -24.19 -22.19 -12.85
C GLY A 275 -25.49 -21.54 -13.31
N SER A 276 -26.60 -22.03 -12.79
CA SER A 276 -27.92 -21.41 -12.94
C SER A 276 -28.23 -20.61 -11.69
N TYR A 277 -28.69 -19.40 -11.89
CA TYR A 277 -29.27 -18.55 -10.83
C TYR A 277 -30.79 -18.74 -10.85
N THR A 278 -31.28 -19.78 -10.19
CA THR A 278 -32.74 -19.94 -10.03
C THR A 278 -33.04 -19.72 -8.55
N THR A 279 -33.90 -18.74 -8.25
CA THR A 279 -34.42 -18.47 -6.90
C THR A 279 -33.39 -18.18 -5.80
N GLY A 280 -32.32 -17.44 -6.11
CA GLY A 280 -31.33 -16.99 -5.10
C GLY A 280 -30.35 -18.05 -4.62
N THR A 281 -30.39 -19.25 -5.18
CA THR A 281 -29.46 -20.36 -4.87
C THR A 281 -28.57 -20.60 -6.07
N GLU A 282 -27.26 -20.52 -5.85
CA GLU A 282 -26.25 -20.83 -6.86
C GLU A 282 -26.14 -22.34 -7.04
N THR A 283 -26.55 -22.86 -8.19
CA THR A 283 -26.35 -24.29 -8.53
C THR A 283 -25.21 -24.38 -9.53
N ASN A 284 -24.07 -24.91 -9.12
CA ASN A 284 -22.94 -25.15 -10.00
C ASN A 284 -23.20 -26.39 -10.84
N LEU A 285 -23.26 -26.22 -12.16
CA LEU A 285 -23.45 -27.33 -13.10
C LEU A 285 -22.13 -27.99 -13.50
N ASP A 286 -21.10 -27.20 -13.59
CA ASP A 286 -19.75 -27.68 -13.90
C ASP A 286 -18.70 -26.81 -13.22
N THR A 287 -17.72 -27.42 -12.60
CA THR A 287 -16.67 -26.72 -11.89
C THR A 287 -15.32 -27.36 -12.17
N VAL A 288 -14.41 -26.59 -12.76
CA VAL A 288 -13.01 -26.99 -12.97
C VAL A 288 -12.12 -26.12 -12.10
N SER A 289 -11.36 -26.76 -11.20
CA SER A 289 -10.35 -26.07 -10.41
C SER A 289 -8.95 -26.53 -10.83
N LEU A 290 -8.07 -25.58 -11.11
CA LEU A 290 -6.66 -25.81 -11.43
C LEU A 290 -5.80 -25.09 -10.39
N VAL A 291 -4.92 -25.84 -9.75
CA VAL A 291 -3.92 -25.28 -8.82
C VAL A 291 -2.56 -25.32 -9.48
N SER A 292 -1.92 -24.17 -9.64
CA SER A 292 -0.55 -24.09 -10.12
C SER A 292 0.34 -23.36 -9.12
N ASN A 293 1.54 -23.91 -8.88
CA ASN A 293 2.59 -23.24 -8.13
C ASN A 293 3.55 -22.61 -9.14
N THR A 294 3.64 -21.29 -9.16
CA THR A 294 4.67 -20.57 -9.92
C THR A 294 5.76 -20.13 -8.95
N ALA A 295 6.96 -20.70 -9.09
CA ALA A 295 8.16 -20.11 -8.51
C ALA A 295 8.58 -18.95 -9.43
N GLY A 296 8.62 -17.74 -8.89
CA GLY A 296 9.10 -16.55 -9.60
C GLY A 296 10.63 -16.41 -9.52
#